data_5b6042b5cf0f372898058c3b2e1bc083
#
_entry.id   5b6042b5cf0f372898058c3b2e1bc083
#
_cell.length_a   1.000
_cell.length_b   1.000
_cell.length_c   1.000
_cell.angle_alpha   90.00
_cell.angle_beta   90.00
_cell.angle_gamma   90.00
#
_symmetry.space_group_name_H-M   'P 1'
#
loop_
_entity.id
_entity.type
_entity.pdbx_description
1 polymer ?
#
loop_
_entity_poly.entity_id
_entity_poly.type
_entity_poly.pdbx_seq_one_letter_code
_entity_poly.pdbx_strand_id
1 'polypeptide(L)'
;ILPTCTEMGYTAHTCACGDTYFSDYRATVPHTYGDWVAGVEATLTSGGESYRICKTCGNLQTKDTESTSALPKVYLGAEGVLSYSHGDLQFTCESGAAAEQGTDKPAITLSLSKNGAPFPVDLGWGEQSVYRLDPCIPDLTYARAAAAEVVLNACKQLRESASDAPEWYAAPLQGGFPVQVYSGEVYLGLYRLTPPPGDWACAFSGFHGSPTAVLSAVVQNEGTLFLANPAYGEGDSGFAVLHCSTESADWAKESFGGFSRFIRQASDDEMKKQLSQYTDVTALMDHFLLTVYFGSGNGDTTGTLWSTADGVHWIPSFSPLHTAYGLTEKGVQTSATLGVPAPDGEGGVSYQGDSLLWQRLCKVFGEELKTRYAQLRATVLRSPAILYESFLQQQKGIEAGLLETESTLQPEIAENAVTAETLSRYIQTRLSAMDQWMGYVR
;
A
#
# COMPACT_ATOMS: atom_id res chain seq x y z
N ILE A 1 -55.27 26.03 29.98
CA ILE A 1 -54.38 24.88 29.86
C ILE A 1 -53.05 25.34 29.32
N LEU A 2 -51.96 25.00 29.99
CA LEU A 2 -50.62 25.37 29.54
C LEU A 2 -50.20 24.43 28.42
N PRO A 3 -49.40 24.91 27.44
CA PRO A 3 -48.89 24.06 26.39
C PRO A 3 -47.91 23.01 26.94
N THR A 4 -47.93 21.86 26.33
CA THR A 4 -46.92 20.79 26.53
C THR A 4 -46.06 20.64 25.27
N CYS A 5 -45.11 19.73 25.26
CA CYS A 5 -44.32 19.48 24.07
C CYS A 5 -45.08 18.66 22.99
N THR A 6 -46.26 18.17 23.30
CA THR A 6 -47.15 17.41 22.39
C THR A 6 -48.48 18.08 22.12
N GLU A 7 -48.89 19.00 22.98
CA GLU A 7 -50.21 19.64 22.88
C GLU A 7 -50.06 21.15 23.00
N MET A 8 -50.90 21.85 22.21
CA MET A 8 -51.01 23.33 22.29
C MET A 8 -51.70 23.73 23.57
N GLY A 9 -51.26 24.83 24.19
CA GLY A 9 -51.97 25.46 25.27
C GLY A 9 -53.18 26.27 24.77
N TYR A 10 -54.20 26.44 25.60
CA TYR A 10 -55.37 27.25 25.30
C TYR A 10 -56.10 27.68 26.57
N THR A 11 -56.95 28.68 26.44
CA THR A 11 -57.90 29.11 27.46
C THR A 11 -59.27 28.47 27.17
N ALA A 12 -59.77 27.69 28.11
CA ALA A 12 -61.13 27.13 27.99
C ALA A 12 -62.13 28.10 28.68
N HIS A 13 -63.19 28.46 27.98
CA HIS A 13 -64.27 29.26 28.45
C HIS A 13 -65.56 28.42 28.48
N THR A 14 -66.10 28.21 29.70
CA THR A 14 -67.33 27.43 29.86
C THR A 14 -68.43 28.32 30.38
N CYS A 15 -69.58 28.37 29.68
CA CYS A 15 -70.72 29.14 30.15
C CYS A 15 -71.52 28.36 31.21
N ALA A 16 -72.41 29.05 31.90
CA ALA A 16 -73.30 28.41 32.85
C ALA A 16 -74.29 27.41 32.21
N CYS A 17 -74.43 27.40 30.91
CA CYS A 17 -75.18 26.42 30.11
C CYS A 17 -74.46 25.14 29.82
N GLY A 18 -73.11 25.06 30.12
CA GLY A 18 -72.27 23.89 29.87
C GLY A 18 -71.53 23.90 28.55
N ASP A 19 -71.80 24.86 27.68
CA ASP A 19 -71.05 25.01 26.42
C ASP A 19 -69.62 25.51 26.67
N THR A 20 -68.69 24.98 25.92
CA THR A 20 -67.25 25.27 26.06
C THR A 20 -66.70 25.70 24.71
N TYR A 21 -65.94 26.82 24.67
CA TYR A 21 -65.12 27.24 23.55
C TYR A 21 -63.70 27.49 23.99
N PHE A 22 -62.74 27.44 23.05
CA PHE A 22 -61.32 27.59 23.32
C PHE A 22 -60.78 28.83 22.61
N SER A 23 -59.91 29.58 23.32
CA SER A 23 -59.24 30.78 22.78
C SER A 23 -57.75 30.77 23.23
N ASP A 24 -57.00 31.83 22.85
CA ASP A 24 -55.66 32.08 23.30
C ASP A 24 -54.71 30.90 23.11
N TYR A 25 -54.80 30.26 21.94
CA TYR A 25 -53.93 29.14 21.62
C TYR A 25 -52.46 29.53 21.67
N ARG A 26 -51.67 28.71 22.34
CA ARG A 26 -50.20 28.83 22.47
C ARG A 26 -49.57 27.62 21.84
N ALA A 27 -48.49 27.86 21.05
CA ALA A 27 -47.74 26.77 20.44
C ALA A 27 -47.17 25.80 21.49
N THR A 28 -46.94 24.56 21.07
CA THR A 28 -46.22 23.54 21.86
C THR A 28 -44.87 24.07 22.31
N VAL A 29 -44.41 23.66 23.48
CA VAL A 29 -43.07 23.98 23.96
C VAL A 29 -42.05 22.96 23.42
N PRO A 30 -40.77 23.33 23.28
CA PRO A 30 -39.71 22.37 22.88
C PRO A 30 -39.63 21.20 23.84
N HIS A 31 -39.19 20.02 23.34
CA HIS A 31 -38.92 18.88 24.18
C HIS A 31 -37.75 19.15 25.11
N THR A 32 -37.85 18.72 26.36
CA THR A 32 -36.79 18.76 27.36
C THR A 32 -36.25 17.33 27.54
N TYR A 33 -35.19 17.01 26.79
CA TYR A 33 -34.58 15.71 26.87
C TYR A 33 -33.69 15.51 28.09
N GLY A 34 -33.52 14.28 28.53
CA GLY A 34 -32.48 13.84 29.46
C GLY A 34 -31.13 13.76 28.78
N ASP A 35 -30.17 13.21 29.51
CA ASP A 35 -28.83 12.89 28.99
C ASP A 35 -28.90 11.78 27.96
N TRP A 36 -27.88 11.73 27.09
CA TRP A 36 -27.73 10.65 26.17
C TRP A 36 -27.32 9.37 26.90
N VAL A 37 -27.96 8.26 26.60
CA VAL A 37 -27.70 6.93 27.15
C VAL A 37 -27.29 6.03 25.97
N ALA A 38 -26.24 5.23 26.14
CA ALA A 38 -25.86 4.24 25.15
C ALA A 38 -26.95 3.14 25.07
N GLY A 39 -27.51 2.94 23.90
CA GLY A 39 -28.43 1.85 23.60
C GLY A 39 -27.66 0.65 23.04
N VAL A 40 -26.81 0.91 22.04
CA VAL A 40 -25.84 -0.02 21.51
C VAL A 40 -24.47 0.62 21.64
N GLU A 41 -23.53 -0.05 22.29
CA GLU A 41 -22.16 0.45 22.41
C GLU A 41 -21.42 0.27 21.08
N ALA A 42 -20.70 1.33 20.67
CA ALA A 42 -19.82 1.27 19.51
C ALA A 42 -18.63 0.35 19.79
N THR A 43 -18.22 -0.42 18.78
CA THR A 43 -17.05 -1.28 18.80
C THR A 43 -15.94 -0.73 17.89
N LEU A 44 -14.83 -1.45 17.75
CA LEU A 44 -13.77 -1.07 16.81
C LEU A 44 -14.23 -1.13 15.34
N THR A 45 -15.19 -2.01 15.02
CA THR A 45 -15.61 -2.28 13.64
C THR A 45 -17.07 -1.91 13.36
N SER A 46 -17.85 -1.54 14.36
CA SER A 46 -19.24 -1.16 14.16
C SER A 46 -19.59 0.08 14.97
N GLY A 47 -20.42 0.91 14.40
CA GLY A 47 -21.03 2.02 15.10
C GLY A 47 -21.96 1.55 16.20
N GLY A 48 -22.34 2.45 17.07
CA GLY A 48 -23.33 2.27 18.11
C GLY A 48 -24.52 3.18 17.95
N GLU A 49 -25.49 3.05 18.83
CA GLU A 49 -26.64 3.94 18.91
C GLU A 49 -26.78 4.47 20.34
N SER A 50 -27.00 5.76 20.46
CA SER A 50 -27.36 6.39 21.72
C SER A 50 -28.77 6.96 21.61
N TYR A 51 -29.49 6.98 22.73
CA TYR A 51 -30.83 7.53 22.79
C TYR A 51 -30.99 8.48 23.97
N ARG A 52 -31.98 9.35 23.90
CA ARG A 52 -32.46 10.15 25.03
C ARG A 52 -33.97 10.29 24.99
N ILE A 53 -34.54 10.48 26.14
CA ILE A 53 -36.00 10.52 26.32
C ILE A 53 -36.40 11.90 26.83
N CYS A 54 -37.48 12.45 26.26
CA CYS A 54 -38.09 13.69 26.77
C CYS A 54 -38.68 13.46 28.16
N LYS A 55 -38.28 14.25 29.15
CA LYS A 55 -38.71 14.14 30.55
C LYS A 55 -40.19 14.37 30.76
N THR A 56 -40.84 15.02 29.79
CA THR A 56 -42.27 15.41 29.88
C THR A 56 -43.18 14.44 29.16
N CYS A 57 -42.85 14.02 27.93
CA CYS A 57 -43.75 13.25 27.09
C CYS A 57 -43.24 11.88 26.70
N GLY A 58 -42.00 11.51 27.09
CA GLY A 58 -41.41 10.23 26.75
C GLY A 58 -40.96 10.09 25.28
N ASN A 59 -40.99 11.17 24.49
CA ASN A 59 -40.52 11.12 23.10
C ASN A 59 -39.07 10.69 23.06
N LEU A 60 -38.77 9.67 22.21
CA LEU A 60 -37.44 9.13 22.02
C LEU A 60 -36.72 9.90 20.90
N GLN A 61 -35.47 10.24 21.13
CA GLN A 61 -34.55 10.73 20.11
C GLN A 61 -33.34 9.83 20.09
N THR A 62 -32.93 9.34 18.90
CA THR A 62 -31.73 8.53 18.71
C THR A 62 -30.67 9.30 17.95
N LYS A 63 -29.42 8.90 18.11
CA LYS A 63 -28.30 9.29 17.27
C LYS A 63 -27.33 8.13 17.14
N ASP A 64 -26.80 7.97 15.94
CA ASP A 64 -25.72 7.04 15.66
C ASP A 64 -24.40 7.56 16.21
N THR A 65 -23.54 6.65 16.63
CA THR A 65 -22.15 6.91 17.00
C THR A 65 -21.24 6.10 16.10
N GLU A 66 -20.13 6.69 15.69
CA GLU A 66 -19.15 5.96 14.86
C GLU A 66 -18.46 4.85 15.63
N SER A 67 -17.83 3.90 14.89
CA SER A 67 -16.95 2.90 15.48
C SER A 67 -15.77 3.57 16.21
N THR A 68 -15.24 2.91 17.23
CA THR A 68 -14.25 3.50 18.16
C THR A 68 -12.82 3.48 17.64
N SER A 69 -12.54 2.82 16.50
CA SER A 69 -11.20 2.80 15.92
C SER A 69 -10.79 4.18 15.40
N ALA A 70 -9.52 4.52 15.64
CA ALA A 70 -8.89 5.74 15.15
C ALA A 70 -8.43 5.66 13.69
N LEU A 71 -8.45 4.47 13.07
CA LEU A 71 -8.03 4.30 11.67
C LEU A 71 -9.00 5.03 10.70
N PRO A 72 -8.48 5.50 9.55
CA PRO A 72 -9.31 6.00 8.48
C PRO A 72 -10.37 4.99 8.04
N LYS A 73 -11.53 5.46 7.65
CA LYS A 73 -12.66 4.63 7.19
C LYS A 73 -13.03 4.97 5.76
N VAL A 74 -13.23 3.93 4.98
CA VAL A 74 -13.73 4.01 3.59
C VAL A 74 -15.06 3.26 3.52
N TYR A 75 -16.11 3.95 3.14
CA TYR A 75 -17.44 3.38 2.97
C TYR A 75 -17.76 3.29 1.48
N LEU A 76 -17.95 2.08 1.00
CA LEU A 76 -18.42 1.78 -0.35
C LEU A 76 -19.95 1.69 -0.29
N GLY A 77 -20.62 2.76 -0.65
CA GLY A 77 -22.08 2.84 -0.64
C GLY A 77 -22.72 2.23 -1.90
N ALA A 78 -24.05 2.12 -1.88
CA ALA A 78 -24.83 1.75 -3.05
C ALA A 78 -24.65 2.80 -4.17
N GLU A 79 -24.91 2.40 -5.42
CA GLU A 79 -24.91 3.29 -6.60
C GLU A 79 -23.58 4.03 -6.87
N GLY A 80 -22.44 3.46 -6.40
CA GLY A 80 -21.13 4.05 -6.66
C GLY A 80 -20.79 5.27 -5.80
N VAL A 81 -21.43 5.44 -4.66
CA VAL A 81 -21.06 6.49 -3.67
C VAL A 81 -19.94 5.97 -2.79
N LEU A 82 -18.89 6.80 -2.60
CA LEU A 82 -17.82 6.54 -1.67
C LEU A 82 -17.76 7.66 -0.63
N SER A 83 -17.60 7.29 0.63
CA SER A 83 -17.29 8.23 1.71
C SER A 83 -15.98 7.85 2.39
N TYR A 84 -15.18 8.87 2.70
CA TYR A 84 -13.94 8.74 3.45
C TYR A 84 -14.01 9.59 4.72
N SER A 85 -13.51 9.05 5.83
CA SER A 85 -13.48 9.75 7.11
C SER A 85 -12.19 9.44 7.85
N HIS A 86 -11.44 10.50 8.22
CA HIS A 86 -10.28 10.42 9.12
C HIS A 86 -10.04 11.78 9.78
N GLY A 87 -10.38 11.91 11.05
CA GLY A 87 -10.30 13.19 11.77
C GLY A 87 -11.12 14.27 11.09
N ASP A 88 -10.48 15.40 10.79
CA ASP A 88 -11.12 16.53 10.10
C ASP A 88 -11.24 16.34 8.58
N LEU A 89 -10.54 15.37 7.99
CA LEU A 89 -10.62 15.06 6.56
C LEU A 89 -11.79 14.12 6.30
N GLN A 90 -12.87 14.69 5.78
CA GLN A 90 -14.06 13.93 5.40
C GLN A 90 -14.55 14.38 4.04
N PHE A 91 -14.87 13.43 3.17
CA PHE A 91 -15.49 13.73 1.88
C PHE A 91 -16.39 12.59 1.40
N THR A 92 -17.31 12.95 0.53
CA THR A 92 -18.16 12.01 -0.20
C THR A 92 -18.08 12.33 -1.69
N CYS A 93 -17.92 11.33 -2.50
CA CYS A 93 -17.82 11.44 -3.97
C CYS A 93 -18.46 10.23 -4.64
N GLU A 94 -18.57 10.28 -5.96
CA GLU A 94 -18.87 9.10 -6.77
C GLU A 94 -17.58 8.28 -6.92
N SER A 95 -17.68 6.96 -6.95
CA SER A 95 -16.53 6.09 -7.21
C SER A 95 -16.91 4.96 -8.13
N GLY A 96 -16.11 4.78 -9.17
CA GLY A 96 -16.03 3.50 -9.88
C GLY A 96 -15.16 2.56 -9.04
N ALA A 97 -15.76 1.63 -8.31
CA ALA A 97 -15.04 0.60 -7.57
C ALA A 97 -14.91 -0.67 -8.44
N ALA A 98 -13.70 -0.99 -8.87
CA ALA A 98 -13.41 -2.22 -9.61
C ALA A 98 -12.66 -3.19 -8.71
N ALA A 99 -13.30 -4.30 -8.33
CA ALA A 99 -12.69 -5.37 -7.56
C ALA A 99 -11.98 -6.36 -8.49
N GLU A 100 -10.78 -6.79 -8.12
CA GLU A 100 -10.09 -7.88 -8.81
C GLU A 100 -10.83 -9.20 -8.57
N GLN A 101 -10.95 -10.03 -9.61
CA GLN A 101 -11.70 -11.29 -9.50
C GLN A 101 -10.82 -12.42 -8.94
N GLY A 102 -11.44 -13.34 -8.22
CA GLY A 102 -10.83 -14.64 -7.87
C GLY A 102 -10.35 -14.79 -6.43
N THR A 103 -10.62 -13.84 -5.54
CA THR A 103 -10.32 -13.95 -4.11
C THR A 103 -11.50 -13.51 -3.26
N ASP A 104 -11.62 -14.08 -2.05
CA ASP A 104 -12.68 -13.72 -1.08
C ASP A 104 -12.51 -12.28 -0.55
N LYS A 105 -11.29 -11.77 -0.57
CA LYS A 105 -10.95 -10.39 -0.20
C LYS A 105 -10.14 -9.75 -1.33
N PRO A 106 -10.80 -9.22 -2.36
CA PRO A 106 -10.13 -8.68 -3.54
C PRO A 106 -9.48 -7.33 -3.27
N ALA A 107 -8.42 -7.03 -4.01
CA ALA A 107 -7.98 -5.65 -4.15
C ALA A 107 -9.01 -4.84 -4.94
N ILE A 108 -9.19 -3.57 -4.57
CA ILE A 108 -10.22 -2.70 -5.15
C ILE A 108 -9.55 -1.42 -5.68
N THR A 109 -9.72 -1.15 -6.95
CA THR A 109 -9.33 0.14 -7.53
C THR A 109 -10.49 1.12 -7.38
N LEU A 110 -10.23 2.29 -6.82
CA LEU A 110 -11.17 3.38 -6.61
C LEU A 110 -10.89 4.49 -7.62
N SER A 111 -11.85 4.83 -8.47
CA SER A 111 -11.77 5.99 -9.37
C SER A 111 -12.73 7.06 -8.84
N LEU A 112 -12.21 8.11 -8.22
CA LEU A 112 -12.99 9.15 -7.58
C LEU A 112 -13.48 10.17 -8.60
N SER A 113 -14.78 10.46 -8.58
CA SER A 113 -15.39 11.47 -9.47
C SER A 113 -16.44 12.30 -8.72
N LYS A 114 -16.76 13.46 -9.29
CA LYS A 114 -17.86 14.31 -8.82
C LYS A 114 -18.51 14.97 -10.03
N ASN A 115 -19.81 14.75 -10.20
CA ASN A 115 -20.56 15.23 -11.37
C ASN A 115 -19.94 14.77 -12.71
N GLY A 116 -19.42 13.53 -12.76
CA GLY A 116 -18.80 12.94 -13.95
C GLY A 116 -17.39 13.45 -14.30
N ALA A 117 -16.79 14.30 -13.47
CA ALA A 117 -15.40 14.75 -13.60
C ALA A 117 -14.51 14.10 -12.53
N PRO A 118 -13.21 13.86 -12.80
CA PRO A 118 -12.28 13.39 -11.79
C PRO A 118 -12.31 14.27 -10.54
N PHE A 119 -12.32 13.66 -9.37
CA PHE A 119 -12.30 14.34 -8.07
C PHE A 119 -10.96 14.08 -7.37
N PRO A 120 -9.95 14.94 -7.59
CA PRO A 120 -8.65 14.76 -6.97
C PRO A 120 -8.69 15.08 -5.48
N VAL A 121 -8.05 14.23 -4.69
CA VAL A 121 -7.89 14.40 -3.23
C VAL A 121 -6.43 14.10 -2.90
N ASP A 122 -5.83 14.87 -2.02
CA ASP A 122 -4.50 14.57 -1.47
C ASP A 122 -4.63 13.76 -0.18
N LEU A 123 -4.22 12.49 -0.24
CA LEU A 123 -4.15 11.59 0.91
C LEU A 123 -2.69 11.33 1.36
N GLY A 124 -1.78 12.26 1.02
CA GLY A 124 -0.37 12.21 1.41
C GLY A 124 0.61 11.96 0.24
N TRP A 125 0.10 11.88 -0.99
CA TRP A 125 0.90 11.66 -2.21
C TRP A 125 0.65 12.71 -3.31
N GLY A 126 0.13 13.88 -2.94
CA GLY A 126 -0.37 14.87 -3.88
C GLY A 126 -1.80 14.56 -4.34
N GLU A 127 -2.40 15.50 -5.10
CA GLU A 127 -3.77 15.37 -5.59
C GLU A 127 -3.89 14.25 -6.61
N GLN A 128 -4.71 13.25 -6.31
CA GLN A 128 -5.00 12.10 -7.18
C GLN A 128 -6.49 11.74 -7.12
N SER A 129 -7.00 11.23 -8.22
CA SER A 129 -8.39 10.76 -8.32
C SER A 129 -8.52 9.25 -8.41
N VAL A 130 -7.41 8.51 -8.38
CA VAL A 130 -7.40 7.05 -8.39
C VAL A 130 -6.59 6.55 -7.20
N TYR A 131 -7.14 5.57 -6.50
CA TYR A 131 -6.51 4.90 -5.35
C TYR A 131 -6.73 3.39 -5.42
N ARG A 132 -5.93 2.64 -4.68
CA ARG A 132 -6.06 1.20 -4.54
C ARG A 132 -6.25 0.82 -3.08
N LEU A 133 -7.20 -0.03 -2.82
CA LEU A 133 -7.35 -0.75 -1.56
C LEU A 133 -6.72 -2.13 -1.73
N ASP A 134 -5.57 -2.33 -1.11
CA ASP A 134 -4.86 -3.60 -1.11
C ASP A 134 -5.25 -4.40 0.14
N PRO A 135 -5.75 -5.63 0.03
CA PRO A 135 -6.14 -6.45 1.18
C PRO A 135 -4.94 -6.89 2.02
N CYS A 136 -3.70 -6.69 1.56
CA CYS A 136 -2.45 -7.12 2.19
C CYS A 136 -2.36 -8.61 2.50
N ILE A 137 -3.20 -9.45 1.91
CA ILE A 137 -3.06 -10.89 2.06
C ILE A 137 -1.74 -11.31 1.39
N PRO A 138 -0.89 -12.07 2.08
CA PRO A 138 -1.11 -12.85 3.31
C PRO A 138 -0.61 -12.21 4.62
N ASP A 139 -0.25 -10.94 4.65
CA ASP A 139 0.30 -10.27 5.85
C ASP A 139 -0.80 -9.76 6.79
N LEU A 140 -1.28 -10.60 7.71
CA LEU A 140 -2.26 -10.19 8.72
C LEU A 140 -1.71 -9.19 9.78
N THR A 141 -0.44 -8.82 9.71
CA THR A 141 0.12 -7.76 10.56
C THR A 141 -0.06 -6.37 9.95
N TYR A 142 -0.29 -6.28 8.64
CA TYR A 142 -0.36 -5.03 7.86
C TYR A 142 0.89 -4.14 7.98
N ALA A 143 1.96 -4.65 8.58
CA ALA A 143 3.15 -3.87 8.90
C ALA A 143 4.34 -4.15 7.99
N ARG A 144 4.38 -5.30 7.28
CA ARG A 144 5.54 -5.70 6.47
C ARG A 144 5.79 -4.75 5.31
N ALA A 145 4.75 -4.43 4.55
CA ALA A 145 4.86 -3.49 3.44
C ALA A 145 5.31 -2.12 3.94
N ALA A 146 4.69 -1.58 4.98
CA ALA A 146 5.06 -0.28 5.54
C ALA A 146 6.49 -0.24 6.09
N ALA A 147 6.94 -1.31 6.77
CA ALA A 147 8.33 -1.42 7.25
C ALA A 147 9.34 -1.54 6.10
N ALA A 148 9.00 -2.27 5.03
CA ALA A 148 9.82 -2.36 3.83
C ALA A 148 9.94 -1.01 3.12
N GLU A 149 8.86 -0.24 3.02
CA GLU A 149 8.85 1.10 2.43
C GLU A 149 9.74 2.09 3.17
N VAL A 150 9.83 2.01 4.50
CA VAL A 150 10.78 2.84 5.28
C VAL A 150 12.21 2.58 4.80
N VAL A 151 12.57 1.32 4.56
CA VAL A 151 13.91 0.94 4.06
C VAL A 151 14.10 1.43 2.61
N LEU A 152 13.11 1.23 1.75
CA LEU A 152 13.17 1.66 0.36
C LEU A 152 13.29 3.17 0.21
N ASN A 153 12.48 3.92 0.95
CA ASN A 153 12.52 5.38 0.93
C ASN A 153 13.85 5.92 1.49
N ALA A 154 14.43 5.26 2.50
CA ALA A 154 15.75 5.60 2.99
C ALA A 154 16.87 5.35 1.96
N CYS A 155 16.80 4.23 1.22
CA CYS A 155 17.72 3.96 0.10
C CYS A 155 17.58 5.00 -1.02
N LYS A 156 16.34 5.34 -1.39
CA LYS A 156 16.04 6.38 -2.37
C LYS A 156 16.67 7.72 -1.98
N GLN A 157 16.43 8.18 -0.75
CA GLN A 157 17.00 9.42 -0.23
C GLN A 157 18.54 9.40 -0.21
N LEU A 158 19.12 8.25 0.15
CA LEU A 158 20.57 8.06 0.10
C LEU A 158 21.10 8.19 -1.33
N ARG A 159 20.38 7.67 -2.33
CA ARG A 159 20.77 7.81 -3.75
C ARG A 159 20.60 9.23 -4.26
N GLU A 160 19.47 9.87 -3.99
CA GLU A 160 19.18 11.25 -4.41
C GLU A 160 20.15 12.28 -3.83
N SER A 161 20.66 12.04 -2.62
CA SER A 161 21.63 12.92 -1.96
C SER A 161 23.08 12.69 -2.38
N ALA A 162 23.35 11.67 -3.19
CA ALA A 162 24.70 11.38 -3.65
C ALA A 162 25.15 12.37 -4.74
N SER A 163 26.41 12.79 -4.68
CA SER A 163 26.97 13.77 -5.63
C SER A 163 27.05 13.31 -7.08
N ASP A 164 26.90 12.00 -7.30
CA ASP A 164 26.90 11.36 -8.61
C ASP A 164 25.50 10.91 -9.04
N ALA A 165 24.46 11.33 -8.31
CA ALA A 165 23.07 11.05 -8.71
C ALA A 165 22.77 11.75 -10.04
N PRO A 166 22.26 11.03 -11.06
CA PRO A 166 21.87 11.66 -12.30
C PRO A 166 20.69 12.62 -12.07
N GLU A 167 20.67 13.77 -12.75
CA GLU A 167 19.56 14.72 -12.65
C GLU A 167 18.20 14.13 -13.06
N TRP A 168 18.21 13.13 -13.96
CA TRP A 168 17.01 12.41 -14.39
C TRP A 168 16.55 11.32 -13.41
N TYR A 169 17.33 11.03 -12.36
CA TYR A 169 16.96 10.00 -11.40
C TYR A 169 15.71 10.41 -10.64
N ALA A 170 14.66 9.67 -10.85
CA ALA A 170 13.42 9.78 -10.11
C ALA A 170 12.90 8.38 -9.80
N ALA A 171 13.00 7.98 -8.55
CA ALA A 171 12.39 6.75 -8.08
C ALA A 171 11.03 7.06 -7.45
N PRO A 172 9.99 6.26 -7.74
CA PRO A 172 8.70 6.47 -7.13
C PRO A 172 8.79 6.32 -5.60
N LEU A 173 8.13 7.22 -4.85
CA LEU A 173 7.90 7.03 -3.43
C LEU A 173 6.91 5.88 -3.25
N GLN A 174 7.26 4.94 -2.38
CA GLN A 174 6.31 3.90 -1.98
C GLN A 174 5.65 4.31 -0.68
N GLY A 175 4.36 4.07 -0.57
CA GLY A 175 3.62 4.45 0.60
C GLY A 175 2.19 3.92 0.58
N GLY A 176 1.62 3.84 1.76
CA GLY A 176 0.24 3.46 2.01
C GLY A 176 -0.02 3.44 3.50
N PHE A 177 -1.27 3.43 3.88
CA PHE A 177 -1.66 3.34 5.28
C PHE A 177 -2.88 2.43 5.45
N PRO A 178 -3.04 1.81 6.64
CA PRO A 178 -4.18 0.95 6.91
C PRO A 178 -5.48 1.76 7.01
N VAL A 179 -6.55 1.21 6.44
CA VAL A 179 -7.90 1.76 6.49
C VAL A 179 -8.89 0.65 6.80
N GLN A 180 -9.98 0.99 7.46
CA GLN A 180 -11.14 0.13 7.59
C GLN A 180 -12.04 0.31 6.37
N VAL A 181 -12.48 -0.79 5.75
CA VAL A 181 -13.36 -0.74 4.57
C VAL A 181 -14.72 -1.33 4.92
N TYR A 182 -15.76 -0.65 4.49
CA TYR A 182 -17.15 -1.03 4.69
C TYR A 182 -17.90 -1.06 3.36
N SER A 183 -18.86 -1.98 3.23
CA SER A 183 -19.90 -1.95 2.19
C SER A 183 -21.24 -1.66 2.87
N GLY A 184 -21.73 -0.43 2.72
CA GLY A 184 -22.80 0.08 3.58
C GLY A 184 -22.37 0.02 5.06
N GLU A 185 -23.10 -0.76 5.87
CA GLU A 185 -22.79 -0.98 7.30
C GLU A 185 -21.95 -2.23 7.55
N VAL A 186 -21.68 -3.03 6.53
CA VAL A 186 -20.93 -4.29 6.64
C VAL A 186 -19.44 -4.02 6.60
N TYR A 187 -18.72 -4.38 7.67
CA TYR A 187 -17.27 -4.32 7.72
C TYR A 187 -16.65 -5.39 6.80
N LEU A 188 -15.86 -4.96 5.82
CA LEU A 188 -15.16 -5.84 4.88
C LEU A 188 -13.75 -6.22 5.33
N GLY A 189 -13.21 -5.52 6.31
CA GLY A 189 -11.87 -5.76 6.84
C GLY A 189 -10.94 -4.57 6.72
N LEU A 190 -9.71 -4.79 7.16
CA LEU A 190 -8.59 -3.87 6.98
C LEU A 190 -8.06 -3.98 5.54
N TYR A 191 -7.80 -2.85 4.95
CA TYR A 191 -7.09 -2.72 3.68
C TYR A 191 -5.94 -1.73 3.85
N ARG A 192 -5.01 -1.76 2.96
CA ARG A 192 -4.01 -0.73 2.82
C ARG A 192 -4.40 0.18 1.67
N LEU A 193 -4.66 1.45 1.97
CA LEU A 193 -4.92 2.45 0.94
C LEU A 193 -3.59 2.91 0.36
N THR A 194 -3.44 2.79 -0.95
CA THR A 194 -2.25 3.19 -1.68
C THR A 194 -2.65 3.93 -2.95
N PRO A 195 -1.81 4.78 -3.52
CA PRO A 195 -1.95 5.13 -4.94
C PRO A 195 -1.75 3.87 -5.78
N PRO A 196 -2.40 3.73 -6.94
CA PRO A 196 -2.18 2.58 -7.82
C PRO A 196 -0.73 2.54 -8.32
N PRO A 197 -0.15 1.35 -8.51
CA PRO A 197 1.26 1.23 -8.92
C PRO A 197 1.62 1.97 -10.22
N GLY A 198 0.65 2.23 -11.09
CA GLY A 198 0.84 3.01 -12.32
C GLY A 198 0.77 4.51 -12.13
N ASP A 199 -0.20 5.00 -11.34
CA ASP A 199 -0.55 6.43 -11.33
C ASP A 199 0.32 7.27 -10.40
N TRP A 200 0.77 6.75 -9.27
CA TRP A 200 1.65 7.50 -8.38
C TRP A 200 3.09 7.65 -8.91
N ALA A 201 3.56 6.70 -9.72
CA ALA A 201 4.80 6.84 -10.45
C ALA A 201 4.73 7.98 -11.49
N CYS A 202 3.53 8.41 -11.85
CA CYS A 202 3.26 9.47 -12.80
C CYS A 202 3.14 10.83 -12.16
N ALA A 203 3.09 10.91 -10.84
CA ALA A 203 3.16 12.18 -10.11
C ALA A 203 4.53 12.85 -10.27
N PHE A 204 5.54 12.15 -10.82
CA PHE A 204 6.74 12.84 -11.27
C PHE A 204 6.56 13.32 -12.71
N SER A 205 6.68 14.62 -12.90
CA SER A 205 6.78 15.24 -14.22
C SER A 205 7.99 14.66 -14.95
N GLY A 206 7.84 14.32 -16.23
CA GLY A 206 8.97 13.86 -17.04
C GLY A 206 10.13 14.85 -16.98
N PHE A 207 11.34 14.31 -16.89
CA PHE A 207 12.56 15.11 -16.88
C PHE A 207 12.66 15.97 -18.14
N HIS A 208 12.69 17.28 -17.96
CA HIS A 208 12.65 18.26 -19.05
C HIS A 208 11.50 18.08 -20.07
N GLY A 209 10.35 17.57 -19.63
CA GLY A 209 9.20 17.31 -20.48
C GLY A 209 9.27 16.02 -21.29
N SER A 210 10.20 15.13 -20.95
CA SER A 210 10.29 13.80 -21.54
C SER A 210 9.08 12.93 -21.19
N PRO A 211 8.76 11.93 -22.02
CA PRO A 211 7.67 11.01 -21.71
C PRO A 211 8.01 10.13 -20.53
N THR A 212 7.00 9.81 -19.72
CA THR A 212 7.10 8.91 -18.56
C THR A 212 6.32 7.63 -18.82
N ALA A 213 6.79 6.52 -18.25
CA ALA A 213 6.06 5.25 -18.27
C ALA A 213 6.37 4.40 -17.04
N VAL A 214 5.44 3.50 -16.72
CA VAL A 214 5.59 2.45 -15.73
C VAL A 214 5.20 1.11 -16.35
N LEU A 215 6.08 0.15 -16.21
CA LEU A 215 5.90 -1.22 -16.70
C LEU A 215 5.90 -2.19 -15.51
N SER A 216 5.11 -3.24 -15.61
CA SER A 216 5.16 -4.39 -14.71
C SER A 216 5.63 -5.62 -15.46
N ALA A 217 6.54 -6.38 -14.91
CA ALA A 217 6.84 -7.71 -15.42
C ALA A 217 5.59 -8.60 -15.26
N VAL A 218 5.10 -9.14 -16.36
CA VAL A 218 3.92 -10.01 -16.36
C VAL A 218 4.39 -11.45 -16.38
N VAL A 219 4.06 -12.19 -15.33
CA VAL A 219 4.20 -13.66 -15.32
C VAL A 219 3.02 -14.27 -16.08
N GLN A 220 2.93 -14.03 -17.38
CA GLN A 220 2.07 -14.82 -18.23
C GLN A 220 2.95 -15.58 -19.18
N ASN A 221 2.89 -16.92 -19.12
CA ASN A 221 3.62 -17.85 -19.97
C ASN A 221 5.11 -18.06 -19.65
N GLU A 222 5.47 -18.19 -18.37
CA GLU A 222 6.81 -18.68 -17.97
C GLU A 222 8.02 -17.85 -18.41
N GLY A 223 7.82 -16.61 -18.90
CA GLY A 223 8.88 -15.72 -19.37
C GLY A 223 9.03 -14.47 -18.53
N THR A 224 10.04 -14.43 -17.67
CA THR A 224 10.50 -13.14 -17.15
C THR A 224 11.46 -12.51 -18.15
N LEU A 225 11.42 -11.20 -18.30
CA LEU A 225 12.21 -10.40 -19.27
C LEU A 225 13.71 -10.65 -19.23
N PHE A 226 14.21 -11.15 -18.12
CA PHE A 226 15.61 -11.36 -17.85
C PHE A 226 15.93 -12.81 -17.47
N LEU A 227 15.12 -13.80 -17.92
CA LEU A 227 15.48 -15.21 -17.73
C LEU A 227 16.72 -15.59 -18.57
N ALA A 228 17.57 -16.41 -18.00
CA ALA A 228 18.76 -16.93 -18.66
C ALA A 228 18.45 -17.85 -19.85
N ASN A 229 17.27 -18.46 -19.88
CA ASN A 229 16.87 -19.38 -20.95
C ASN A 229 15.88 -18.72 -21.93
N PRO A 230 16.28 -18.42 -23.17
CA PRO A 230 15.47 -17.72 -24.16
C PRO A 230 14.48 -18.66 -24.87
N ALA A 231 13.70 -19.47 -24.15
CA ALA A 231 12.63 -20.26 -24.78
C ALA A 231 11.51 -19.39 -25.39
N TYR A 232 11.61 -18.06 -25.28
CA TYR A 232 10.61 -17.09 -25.70
C TYR A 232 11.13 -16.28 -26.88
N GLY A 233 10.39 -16.33 -27.97
CA GLY A 233 10.71 -15.68 -29.22
C GLY A 233 10.73 -14.15 -29.11
N GLU A 234 11.37 -13.51 -30.05
CA GLU A 234 11.62 -12.06 -30.16
C GLU A 234 10.35 -11.16 -30.19
N GLY A 235 9.17 -11.71 -29.99
CA GLY A 235 7.89 -10.99 -30.16
C GLY A 235 7.03 -10.82 -28.92
N ASP A 236 7.31 -11.51 -27.82
CA ASP A 236 6.48 -11.40 -26.61
C ASP A 236 7.17 -10.50 -25.57
N SER A 237 6.66 -9.30 -25.45
CA SER A 237 7.00 -8.40 -24.36
C SER A 237 6.43 -8.98 -23.07
N GLY A 238 7.22 -9.69 -22.26
CA GLY A 238 6.83 -10.23 -20.96
C GLY A 238 6.56 -9.13 -19.91
N PHE A 239 6.00 -7.99 -20.32
CA PHE A 239 5.66 -6.86 -19.45
C PHE A 239 4.36 -6.19 -19.90
N ALA A 240 3.60 -5.70 -18.93
CA ALA A 240 2.43 -4.86 -19.14
C ALA A 240 2.79 -3.40 -18.92
N VAL A 241 2.25 -2.52 -19.74
CA VAL A 241 2.31 -1.08 -19.52
C VAL A 241 1.21 -0.72 -18.53
N LEU A 242 1.58 -0.27 -17.34
CA LEU A 242 0.63 0.18 -16.31
C LEU A 242 0.27 1.65 -16.51
N HIS A 243 1.26 2.44 -16.93
CA HIS A 243 1.08 3.86 -17.21
C HIS A 243 1.97 4.31 -18.36
N CYS A 244 1.48 5.26 -19.13
CA CYS A 244 2.24 5.97 -20.15
C CYS A 244 1.69 7.41 -20.28
N SER A 245 2.56 8.41 -20.26
CA SER A 245 2.15 9.83 -20.39
C SER A 245 1.77 10.24 -21.80
N THR A 246 1.94 9.36 -22.78
CA THR A 246 1.60 9.59 -24.20
C THR A 246 0.47 8.68 -24.65
N GLU A 247 -0.22 9.02 -25.74
CA GLU A 247 -1.33 8.23 -26.29
C GLU A 247 -0.92 6.81 -26.70
N SER A 248 0.31 6.63 -27.22
CA SER A 248 0.87 5.30 -27.54
C SER A 248 2.00 4.97 -26.56
N ALA A 249 2.00 3.72 -26.10
CA ALA A 249 3.05 3.15 -25.26
C ALA A 249 4.14 2.41 -26.06
N ASP A 250 4.11 2.45 -27.38
CA ASP A 250 5.04 1.69 -28.23
C ASP A 250 6.49 2.09 -28.01
N TRP A 251 6.74 3.40 -27.81
CA TRP A 251 8.07 3.90 -27.48
C TRP A 251 8.61 3.32 -26.15
N ALA A 252 7.75 3.17 -25.14
CA ALA A 252 8.14 2.62 -23.84
C ALA A 252 8.51 1.13 -23.97
N LYS A 253 7.72 0.37 -24.74
CA LYS A 253 8.01 -1.02 -25.06
C LYS A 253 9.32 -1.17 -25.83
N GLU A 254 9.56 -0.30 -26.83
CA GLU A 254 10.79 -0.33 -27.61
C GLU A 254 12.02 0.04 -26.77
N SER A 255 11.94 1.12 -25.97
CA SER A 255 12.99 1.57 -25.07
C SER A 255 13.37 0.49 -24.07
N PHE A 256 12.38 -0.06 -23.32
CA PHE A 256 12.62 -1.14 -22.37
C PHE A 256 13.08 -2.45 -23.04
N GLY A 257 12.53 -2.76 -24.21
CA GLY A 257 12.99 -3.88 -25.04
C GLY A 257 14.44 -3.72 -25.48
N GLY A 258 14.91 -2.52 -25.72
CA GLY A 258 16.32 -2.17 -25.96
C GLY A 258 17.20 -2.51 -24.77
N PHE A 259 16.79 -2.11 -23.56
CA PHE A 259 17.46 -2.44 -22.32
C PHE A 259 17.52 -3.97 -22.10
N SER A 260 16.41 -4.67 -22.27
CA SER A 260 16.36 -6.12 -22.13
C SER A 260 17.26 -6.85 -23.15
N ARG A 261 17.28 -6.42 -24.41
CA ARG A 261 18.21 -6.95 -25.44
C ARG A 261 19.66 -6.70 -25.07
N PHE A 262 19.99 -5.50 -24.57
CA PHE A 262 21.34 -5.18 -24.12
C PHE A 262 21.80 -6.13 -23.02
N ILE A 263 20.98 -6.38 -22.00
CA ILE A 263 21.31 -7.36 -20.94
C ILE A 263 21.56 -8.75 -21.48
N ARG A 264 20.84 -9.18 -22.51
CA ARG A 264 21.01 -10.52 -23.09
C ARG A 264 22.23 -10.65 -24.02
N GLN A 265 22.60 -9.59 -24.75
CA GLN A 265 23.51 -9.68 -25.87
C GLN A 265 24.87 -9.04 -25.64
N ALA A 266 24.95 -8.02 -24.78
CA ALA A 266 26.21 -7.32 -24.53
C ALA A 266 27.27 -8.25 -23.90
N SER A 267 28.51 -8.07 -24.25
CA SER A 267 29.64 -8.70 -23.54
C SER A 267 29.73 -8.13 -22.10
N ASP A 268 30.51 -8.77 -21.24
CA ASP A 268 30.73 -8.29 -19.87
C ASP A 268 31.44 -6.91 -19.87
N ASP A 269 32.36 -6.70 -20.79
CA ASP A 269 33.04 -5.42 -20.97
C ASP A 269 32.12 -4.31 -21.44
N GLU A 270 31.20 -4.60 -22.35
CA GLU A 270 30.17 -3.66 -22.81
C GLU A 270 29.19 -3.36 -21.68
N MET A 271 28.73 -4.38 -20.95
CA MET A 271 27.87 -4.18 -19.80
C MET A 271 28.51 -3.27 -18.75
N LYS A 272 29.79 -3.49 -18.44
CA LYS A 272 30.55 -2.65 -17.50
C LYS A 272 30.61 -1.18 -17.92
N LYS A 273 30.73 -0.92 -19.22
CA LYS A 273 30.92 0.44 -19.76
C LYS A 273 29.61 1.16 -20.10
N GLN A 274 28.55 0.43 -20.45
CA GLN A 274 27.38 1.01 -21.08
C GLN A 274 26.06 0.80 -20.32
N LEU A 275 26.05 0.03 -19.23
CA LEU A 275 24.82 -0.23 -18.47
C LEU A 275 24.17 1.09 -17.98
N SER A 276 24.98 2.09 -17.64
CA SER A 276 24.51 3.42 -17.24
C SER A 276 23.75 4.20 -18.32
N GLN A 277 23.76 3.74 -19.57
CA GLN A 277 22.94 4.29 -20.64
C GLN A 277 21.47 3.83 -20.61
N TYR A 278 21.16 2.83 -19.76
CA TYR A 278 19.83 2.22 -19.69
C TYR A 278 19.19 2.33 -18.29
N THR A 279 20.00 2.53 -17.26
CA THR A 279 19.55 2.56 -15.86
C THR A 279 20.55 3.26 -14.96
N ASP A 280 20.10 3.69 -13.78
CA ASP A 280 21.01 4.02 -12.70
C ASP A 280 21.58 2.73 -12.08
N VAL A 281 22.88 2.51 -12.28
CA VAL A 281 23.55 1.26 -11.83
C VAL A 281 23.51 1.13 -10.31
N THR A 282 23.59 2.24 -9.57
CA THR A 282 23.53 2.23 -8.10
C THR A 282 22.12 1.86 -7.63
N ALA A 283 21.08 2.45 -8.23
CA ALA A 283 19.70 2.11 -7.92
C ALA A 283 19.37 0.64 -8.29
N LEU A 284 19.94 0.14 -9.39
CA LEU A 284 19.81 -1.27 -9.76
C LEU A 284 20.48 -2.19 -8.73
N MET A 285 21.66 -1.85 -8.23
CA MET A 285 22.33 -2.57 -7.14
C MET A 285 21.52 -2.52 -5.84
N ASP A 286 20.95 -1.37 -5.49
CA ASP A 286 20.10 -1.23 -4.32
C ASP A 286 18.86 -2.13 -4.42
N HIS A 287 18.19 -2.11 -5.56
CA HIS A 287 17.03 -2.97 -5.78
C HIS A 287 17.40 -4.45 -5.64
N PHE A 288 18.48 -4.90 -6.24
CA PHE A 288 18.96 -6.28 -6.11
C PHE A 288 19.26 -6.66 -4.65
N LEU A 289 20.02 -5.84 -3.95
CA LEU A 289 20.38 -6.09 -2.55
C LEU A 289 19.16 -6.12 -1.63
N LEU A 290 18.19 -5.23 -1.88
CA LEU A 290 16.94 -5.20 -1.13
C LEU A 290 15.99 -6.35 -1.50
N THR A 291 15.98 -6.82 -2.74
CA THR A 291 15.27 -8.07 -3.12
C THR A 291 15.79 -9.24 -2.29
N VAL A 292 17.11 -9.38 -2.21
CA VAL A 292 17.71 -10.41 -1.36
C VAL A 292 17.38 -10.15 0.13
N TYR A 293 17.44 -8.92 0.60
CA TYR A 293 17.15 -8.59 2.00
C TYR A 293 15.69 -8.88 2.40
N PHE A 294 14.73 -8.47 1.60
CA PHE A 294 13.32 -8.73 1.89
C PHE A 294 12.96 -10.21 1.76
N GLY A 295 13.65 -10.95 0.91
CA GLY A 295 13.37 -12.38 0.69
C GLY A 295 11.96 -12.64 0.15
N SER A 296 11.32 -11.62 -0.44
CA SER A 296 10.03 -11.74 -1.12
C SER A 296 10.24 -12.39 -2.48
N GLY A 297 9.54 -13.51 -2.70
CA GLY A 297 9.63 -14.24 -3.94
C GLY A 297 10.94 -15.05 -4.12
N ASN A 298 11.13 -15.62 -5.29
CA ASN A 298 12.28 -16.45 -5.64
C ASN A 298 13.49 -15.63 -6.16
N GLY A 299 13.52 -14.31 -5.91
CA GLY A 299 14.61 -13.46 -6.39
C GLY A 299 14.56 -13.18 -7.90
N ASP A 300 13.45 -13.53 -8.56
CA ASP A 300 13.23 -13.19 -9.95
C ASP A 300 12.70 -11.75 -10.07
N THR A 301 12.59 -11.27 -11.29
CA THR A 301 12.10 -9.91 -11.59
C THR A 301 10.57 -9.82 -11.62
N THR A 302 9.87 -10.88 -11.24
CA THR A 302 8.40 -10.88 -11.12
C THR A 302 7.98 -10.03 -9.93
N GLY A 303 7.01 -9.16 -10.14
CA GLY A 303 6.60 -8.17 -9.15
C GLY A 303 7.50 -6.92 -9.09
N THR A 304 8.54 -6.83 -9.94
CA THR A 304 9.30 -5.60 -10.13
C THR A 304 8.56 -4.68 -11.10
N LEU A 305 8.37 -3.45 -10.67
CA LEU A 305 7.94 -2.36 -11.56
C LEU A 305 9.17 -1.66 -12.12
N TRP A 306 9.07 -1.22 -13.36
CA TRP A 306 10.10 -0.44 -14.03
C TRP A 306 9.53 0.89 -14.46
N SER A 307 10.12 1.99 -14.02
CA SER A 307 9.66 3.34 -14.35
C SER A 307 10.76 4.13 -15.06
N THR A 308 10.35 5.06 -15.92
CA THR A 308 11.25 6.02 -16.55
C THR A 308 10.68 7.43 -16.47
N ALA A 309 11.54 8.38 -16.11
CA ALA A 309 11.22 9.80 -16.08
C ALA A 309 11.72 10.57 -17.33
N ASP A 310 12.61 9.97 -18.10
CA ASP A 310 13.25 10.60 -19.27
C ASP A 310 13.04 9.81 -20.58
N GLY A 311 12.28 8.71 -20.50
CA GLY A 311 11.99 7.84 -21.64
C GLY A 311 13.11 6.88 -22.04
N VAL A 312 14.26 6.94 -21.36
CA VAL A 312 15.48 6.19 -21.72
C VAL A 312 15.97 5.30 -20.58
N HIS A 313 16.11 5.90 -19.37
CA HIS A 313 16.66 5.20 -18.21
C HIS A 313 15.56 4.60 -17.37
N TRP A 314 15.65 3.31 -17.10
CA TRP A 314 14.65 2.52 -16.39
C TRP A 314 15.09 2.21 -14.96
N ILE A 315 14.28 2.63 -13.99
CA ILE A 315 14.54 2.43 -12.56
C ILE A 315 13.60 1.34 -12.04
N PRO A 316 14.13 0.28 -11.39
CA PRO A 316 13.30 -0.76 -10.78
C PRO A 316 12.71 -0.30 -9.45
N SER A 317 11.50 -0.78 -9.15
CA SER A 317 10.83 -0.60 -7.87
C SER A 317 10.05 -1.87 -7.49
N PHE A 318 9.60 -1.94 -6.23
CA PHE A 318 8.89 -3.10 -5.70
C PHE A 318 7.39 -2.92 -5.78
N SER A 319 6.67 -4.02 -6.09
CA SER A 319 5.22 -4.13 -5.91
C SER A 319 4.80 -5.59 -6.08
N PRO A 320 4.00 -6.15 -5.16
CA PRO A 320 3.65 -5.65 -3.83
C PRO A 320 4.71 -5.98 -2.77
N LEU A 321 4.62 -5.36 -1.59
CA LEU A 321 5.56 -5.55 -0.46
C LEU A 321 4.98 -6.32 0.72
N HIS A 322 3.75 -6.81 0.64
CA HIS A 322 3.11 -7.55 1.74
C HIS A 322 3.76 -8.92 2.01
N THR A 323 4.51 -9.47 1.05
CA THR A 323 5.34 -10.68 1.25
C THR A 323 6.77 -10.39 1.72
N ALA A 324 7.10 -9.12 1.97
CA ALA A 324 8.44 -8.76 2.45
C ALA A 324 8.80 -9.50 3.75
N TYR A 325 10.09 -9.68 3.95
CA TYR A 325 10.65 -10.43 5.08
C TYR A 325 10.27 -11.92 5.07
N GLY A 326 10.22 -12.49 3.87
CA GLY A 326 10.11 -13.93 3.67
C GLY A 326 8.73 -14.52 3.93
N LEU A 327 7.67 -13.78 3.72
CA LEU A 327 6.31 -14.32 3.76
C LEU A 327 5.91 -14.88 2.38
N THR A 328 5.33 -16.07 2.37
CA THR A 328 4.75 -16.64 1.15
C THR A 328 3.33 -16.12 0.93
N GLU A 329 2.79 -16.31 -0.27
CA GLU A 329 1.38 -15.99 -0.60
C GLU A 329 0.35 -16.78 0.23
N LYS A 330 0.80 -17.80 0.96
CA LYS A 330 -0.02 -18.57 1.90
C LYS A 330 0.17 -18.17 3.36
N GLY A 331 0.85 -17.07 3.64
CA GLY A 331 1.12 -16.60 5.00
C GLY A 331 2.22 -17.37 5.75
N VAL A 332 2.93 -18.28 5.09
CA VAL A 332 3.97 -19.10 5.73
C VAL A 332 5.31 -18.34 5.72
N GLN A 333 5.95 -18.25 6.88
CA GLN A 333 7.29 -17.68 7.00
C GLN A 333 8.35 -18.63 6.43
N THR A 334 9.11 -18.17 5.44
CA THR A 334 10.21 -18.94 4.86
C THR A 334 11.47 -18.92 5.76
N SER A 335 12.44 -19.79 5.44
CA SER A 335 13.75 -19.70 6.07
C SER A 335 14.43 -18.36 5.77
N ALA A 336 15.05 -17.77 6.78
CA ALA A 336 15.76 -16.49 6.63
C ALA A 336 16.98 -16.59 5.69
N THR A 337 17.50 -17.77 5.41
CA THR A 337 18.62 -17.99 4.48
C THR A 337 18.16 -18.36 3.07
N LEU A 338 16.85 -18.59 2.87
CA LEU A 338 16.33 -18.94 1.56
C LEU A 338 16.58 -17.81 0.56
N GLY A 339 17.18 -18.15 -0.59
CA GLY A 339 17.50 -17.19 -1.64
C GLY A 339 18.67 -16.23 -1.32
N VAL A 340 19.34 -16.36 -0.17
CA VAL A 340 20.63 -15.70 0.04
C VAL A 340 21.71 -16.59 -0.59
N PRO A 341 22.47 -16.10 -1.56
CA PRO A 341 23.52 -16.89 -2.20
C PRO A 341 24.62 -17.25 -1.18
N ALA A 342 25.19 -18.42 -1.36
CA ALA A 342 26.38 -18.79 -0.58
C ALA A 342 27.60 -18.00 -1.07
N PRO A 343 28.58 -17.70 -0.18
CA PRO A 343 29.87 -17.18 -0.63
C PRO A 343 30.48 -18.15 -1.65
N ASP A 344 30.99 -17.64 -2.77
CA ASP A 344 31.83 -18.48 -3.62
C ASP A 344 33.20 -18.63 -2.90
N GLY A 345 33.84 -19.77 -2.98
CA GLY A 345 35.11 -20.02 -2.30
C GLY A 345 36.27 -19.12 -2.75
N GLU A 346 36.07 -18.27 -3.74
CA GLU A 346 37.02 -17.35 -4.33
C GLU A 346 36.78 -15.89 -3.93
N GLY A 347 35.74 -15.62 -3.12
CA GLY A 347 35.41 -14.29 -2.61
C GLY A 347 34.62 -13.43 -3.59
N GLY A 348 34.10 -13.96 -4.67
CA GLY A 348 33.21 -13.27 -5.61
C GLY A 348 31.80 -13.11 -5.09
N VAL A 349 30.97 -12.34 -5.78
CA VAL A 349 29.53 -12.25 -5.57
C VAL A 349 28.83 -13.08 -6.65
N SER A 350 28.08 -14.09 -6.25
CA SER A 350 27.32 -14.94 -7.16
C SER A 350 25.82 -14.84 -6.88
N TYR A 351 25.03 -15.09 -7.90
CA TYR A 351 23.58 -15.23 -7.81
C TYR A 351 23.15 -16.49 -8.56
N GLN A 352 22.39 -17.36 -7.90
CA GLN A 352 22.01 -18.67 -8.41
C GLN A 352 20.54 -18.76 -8.86
N GLY A 353 19.80 -17.66 -8.82
CA GLY A 353 18.43 -17.60 -9.34
C GLY A 353 18.40 -17.48 -10.87
N ASP A 354 17.21 -17.50 -11.45
CA ASP A 354 16.99 -17.61 -12.90
C ASP A 354 17.15 -16.28 -13.66
N SER A 355 17.23 -15.13 -12.96
CA SER A 355 17.38 -13.82 -13.60
C SER A 355 18.78 -13.61 -14.18
N LEU A 356 18.86 -13.54 -15.50
CA LEU A 356 20.10 -13.20 -16.20
C LEU A 356 20.64 -11.81 -15.82
N LEU A 357 19.74 -10.86 -15.56
CA LEU A 357 20.14 -9.51 -15.11
C LEU A 357 20.94 -9.58 -13.81
N TRP A 358 20.44 -10.30 -12.81
CA TRP A 358 21.13 -10.43 -11.52
C TRP A 358 22.38 -11.28 -11.58
N GLN A 359 22.37 -12.36 -12.37
CA GLN A 359 23.57 -13.16 -12.62
C GLN A 359 24.70 -12.31 -13.22
N ARG A 360 24.38 -11.52 -14.24
CA ARG A 360 25.35 -10.63 -14.89
C ARG A 360 25.75 -9.44 -14.01
N LEU A 361 24.82 -8.87 -13.24
CA LEU A 361 25.12 -7.81 -12.30
C LEU A 361 26.16 -8.29 -11.27
N CYS A 362 25.95 -9.46 -10.68
CA CYS A 362 26.93 -10.05 -9.74
C CYS A 362 28.28 -10.30 -10.39
N LYS A 363 28.30 -10.87 -11.61
CA LYS A 363 29.54 -11.18 -12.33
C LYS A 363 30.34 -9.93 -12.70
N VAL A 364 29.66 -8.90 -13.21
CA VAL A 364 30.30 -7.71 -13.80
C VAL A 364 30.57 -6.62 -12.75
N PHE A 365 29.72 -6.50 -11.72
CA PHE A 365 29.79 -5.44 -10.71
C PHE A 365 29.95 -5.99 -9.28
N GLY A 366 30.53 -7.18 -9.12
CA GLY A 366 30.65 -7.82 -7.81
C GLY A 366 31.35 -6.98 -6.74
N GLU A 367 32.42 -6.29 -7.07
CA GLU A 367 33.14 -5.43 -6.13
C GLU A 367 32.38 -4.15 -5.80
N GLU A 368 31.68 -3.56 -6.76
CA GLU A 368 30.78 -2.43 -6.54
C GLU A 368 29.58 -2.84 -5.67
N LEU A 369 29.02 -4.04 -5.87
CA LEU A 369 27.97 -4.59 -5.03
C LEU A 369 28.42 -4.74 -3.58
N LYS A 370 29.62 -5.26 -3.32
CA LYS A 370 30.18 -5.33 -1.97
C LYS A 370 30.35 -3.95 -1.35
N THR A 371 30.88 -3.01 -2.11
CA THR A 371 31.05 -1.63 -1.67
C THR A 371 29.69 -0.99 -1.34
N ARG A 372 28.70 -1.18 -2.23
CA ARG A 372 27.35 -0.65 -2.00
C ARG A 372 26.67 -1.30 -0.80
N TYR A 373 26.78 -2.63 -0.67
CA TYR A 373 26.26 -3.33 0.50
C TYR A 373 26.88 -2.79 1.80
N ALA A 374 28.18 -2.56 1.85
CA ALA A 374 28.84 -1.98 3.01
C ALA A 374 28.31 -0.57 3.35
N GLN A 375 28.03 0.26 2.34
CA GLN A 375 27.37 1.56 2.55
C GLN A 375 25.96 1.41 3.14
N LEU A 376 25.15 0.51 2.59
CA LEU A 376 23.80 0.23 3.11
C LEU A 376 23.87 -0.31 4.55
N ARG A 377 24.83 -1.19 4.86
CA ARG A 377 25.04 -1.71 6.23
C ARG A 377 25.47 -0.63 7.23
N ALA A 378 26.17 0.38 6.77
CA ALA A 378 26.58 1.53 7.61
C ALA A 378 25.45 2.56 7.81
N THR A 379 24.44 2.59 6.93
CA THR A 379 23.38 3.61 6.90
C THR A 379 22.00 3.03 7.11
N VAL A 380 21.41 2.45 6.09
CA VAL A 380 20.01 1.99 6.07
C VAL A 380 19.83 0.67 6.81
N LEU A 381 20.69 -0.32 6.57
CA LEU A 381 20.63 -1.68 7.13
C LEU A 381 21.55 -1.88 8.35
N ARG A 382 21.84 -0.83 9.08
CA ARG A 382 22.89 -0.80 10.11
C ARG A 382 22.64 -1.71 11.31
N SER A 383 21.37 -1.96 11.69
CA SER A 383 21.06 -2.75 12.88
C SER A 383 19.76 -3.55 12.71
N PRO A 384 19.79 -4.88 12.97
CA PRO A 384 18.56 -5.69 12.99
C PRO A 384 17.52 -5.16 13.99
N ALA A 385 17.94 -4.66 15.14
CA ALA A 385 17.05 -4.12 16.16
C ALA A 385 16.31 -2.86 15.65
N ILE A 386 17.00 -1.94 14.98
CA ILE A 386 16.37 -0.73 14.42
C ILE A 386 15.36 -1.09 13.34
N LEU A 387 15.67 -2.06 12.48
CA LEU A 387 14.77 -2.52 11.42
C LEU A 387 13.53 -3.22 12.00
N TYR A 388 13.72 -3.98 13.06
CA TYR A 388 12.62 -4.61 13.77
C TYR A 388 11.74 -3.60 14.52
N GLU A 389 12.33 -2.60 15.16
CA GLU A 389 11.58 -1.50 15.78
C GLU A 389 10.73 -0.73 14.75
N SER A 390 11.25 -0.55 13.54
CA SER A 390 10.45 0.04 12.46
C SER A 390 9.18 -0.78 12.16
N PHE A 391 9.29 -2.11 12.10
CA PHE A 391 8.13 -2.99 11.94
C PHE A 391 7.14 -2.84 13.10
N LEU A 392 7.62 -2.86 14.34
CA LEU A 392 6.75 -2.71 15.52
C LEU A 392 6.03 -1.36 15.56
N GLN A 393 6.68 -0.28 15.13
CA GLN A 393 6.05 1.04 15.06
C GLN A 393 4.90 1.06 14.04
N GLN A 394 5.07 0.41 12.89
CA GLN A 394 4.01 0.31 11.88
C GLN A 394 2.82 -0.52 12.42
N GLN A 395 3.10 -1.62 13.10
CA GLN A 395 2.05 -2.47 13.67
C GLN A 395 1.27 -1.77 14.80
N LYS A 396 1.94 -0.99 15.66
CA LYS A 396 1.31 -0.26 16.77
C LYS A 396 0.26 0.76 16.33
N GLY A 397 0.28 1.17 15.08
CA GLY A 397 -0.75 2.04 14.51
C GLY A 397 -2.11 1.37 14.29
N ILE A 398 -2.18 0.03 14.47
CA ILE A 398 -3.41 -0.75 14.28
C ILE A 398 -3.83 -1.34 15.63
N GLU A 399 -5.08 -1.11 16.01
CA GLU A 399 -5.62 -1.66 17.26
C GLU A 399 -5.64 -3.20 17.24
N ALA A 400 -5.18 -3.82 18.31
CA ALA A 400 -5.05 -5.29 18.41
C ALA A 400 -6.37 -6.04 18.10
N GLY A 401 -7.50 -5.51 18.54
CA GLY A 401 -8.82 -6.10 18.25
C GLY A 401 -9.20 -6.10 16.77
N LEU A 402 -8.64 -5.18 15.97
CA LEU A 402 -8.82 -5.20 14.51
C LEU A 402 -8.00 -6.33 13.88
N LEU A 403 -6.78 -6.57 14.35
CA LEU A 403 -5.96 -7.70 13.88
C LEU A 403 -6.59 -9.06 14.25
N GLU A 404 -7.22 -9.15 15.42
CA GLU A 404 -7.99 -10.33 15.83
C GLU A 404 -9.20 -10.54 14.89
N THR A 405 -9.91 -9.47 14.54
CA THR A 405 -11.02 -9.53 13.59
C THR A 405 -10.54 -9.99 12.22
N GLU A 406 -9.42 -9.47 11.71
CA GLU A 406 -8.81 -9.92 10.46
C GLU A 406 -8.45 -11.40 10.48
N SER A 407 -7.89 -11.89 11.58
CA SER A 407 -7.60 -13.32 11.76
C SER A 407 -8.85 -14.19 11.66
N THR A 408 -10.00 -13.68 12.11
CA THR A 408 -11.29 -14.35 11.99
C THR A 408 -11.83 -14.32 10.56
N LEU A 409 -11.63 -13.22 9.84
CA LEU A 409 -12.02 -13.08 8.43
C LEU A 409 -11.14 -13.91 7.48
N GLN A 410 -9.90 -14.23 7.88
CA GLN A 410 -8.92 -14.94 7.08
C GLN A 410 -8.33 -16.15 7.85
N PRO A 411 -9.15 -17.16 8.20
CA PRO A 411 -8.73 -18.25 9.09
C PRO A 411 -7.59 -19.10 8.49
N GLU A 412 -7.58 -19.32 7.18
CA GLU A 412 -6.54 -20.11 6.51
C GLU A 412 -5.14 -19.45 6.58
N ILE A 413 -5.11 -18.12 6.55
CA ILE A 413 -3.87 -17.36 6.73
C ILE A 413 -3.49 -17.30 8.21
N ALA A 414 -4.47 -17.15 9.10
CA ALA A 414 -4.26 -17.04 10.54
C ALA A 414 -3.61 -18.31 11.15
N GLU A 415 -3.86 -19.49 10.59
CA GLU A 415 -3.19 -20.74 10.99
C GLU A 415 -1.66 -20.66 10.88
N ASN A 416 -1.16 -19.82 9.97
CA ASN A 416 0.27 -19.61 9.75
C ASN A 416 0.79 -18.31 10.39
N ALA A 417 0.06 -17.71 11.31
CA ALA A 417 0.39 -16.41 11.90
C ALA A 417 1.82 -16.33 12.43
N VAL A 418 2.54 -15.32 12.02
CA VAL A 418 3.94 -15.10 12.37
C VAL A 418 4.04 -14.17 13.56
N THR A 419 4.76 -14.60 14.60
CA THR A 419 4.99 -13.78 15.79
C THR A 419 6.07 -12.73 15.55
N ALA A 420 6.02 -11.65 16.33
CA ALA A 420 7.04 -10.60 16.31
C ALA A 420 8.47 -11.16 16.57
N GLU A 421 8.60 -12.16 17.43
CA GLU A 421 9.88 -12.83 17.71
C GLU A 421 10.41 -13.58 16.49
N THR A 422 9.55 -14.27 15.76
CA THR A 422 9.92 -14.96 14.51
C THR A 422 10.46 -13.99 13.50
N LEU A 423 9.83 -12.83 13.34
CA LEU A 423 10.29 -11.79 12.43
C LEU A 423 11.63 -11.17 12.87
N SER A 424 11.80 -10.89 14.16
CA SER A 424 13.08 -10.40 14.69
C SER A 424 14.22 -11.36 14.38
N ARG A 425 14.00 -12.65 14.63
CA ARG A 425 14.97 -13.71 14.31
C ARG A 425 15.23 -13.81 12.81
N TYR A 426 14.20 -13.68 11.99
CA TYR A 426 14.33 -13.66 10.53
C TYR A 426 15.26 -12.53 10.07
N ILE A 427 15.00 -11.29 10.47
CA ILE A 427 15.81 -10.11 10.09
C ILE A 427 17.27 -10.29 10.52
N GLN A 428 17.49 -10.73 11.74
CA GLN A 428 18.83 -10.95 12.28
C GLN A 428 19.60 -12.02 11.50
N THR A 429 18.97 -13.17 11.25
CA THR A 429 19.59 -14.29 10.53
C THR A 429 19.82 -13.92 9.07
N ARG A 430 18.88 -13.20 8.44
CA ARG A 430 18.98 -12.76 7.05
C ARG A 430 20.17 -11.85 6.83
N LEU A 431 20.30 -10.80 7.68
CA LEU A 431 21.43 -9.88 7.60
C LEU A 431 22.77 -10.59 7.86
N SER A 432 22.80 -11.54 8.80
CA SER A 432 24.03 -12.30 9.06
C SER A 432 24.42 -13.17 7.84
N ALA A 433 23.46 -13.78 7.15
CA ALA A 433 23.72 -14.52 5.94
C ALA A 433 24.20 -13.61 4.80
N MET A 434 23.59 -12.46 4.63
CA MET A 434 24.00 -11.46 3.63
C MET A 434 25.41 -10.90 3.95
N ASP A 435 25.73 -10.64 5.22
CA ASP A 435 27.07 -10.22 5.64
C ASP A 435 28.13 -11.27 5.22
N GLN A 436 27.83 -12.56 5.41
CA GLN A 436 28.71 -13.65 4.97
C GLN A 436 28.83 -13.70 3.44
N TRP A 437 27.71 -13.62 2.72
CA TRP A 437 27.70 -13.63 1.27
C TRP A 437 28.52 -12.48 0.67
N MET A 438 28.42 -11.28 1.22
CA MET A 438 29.12 -10.08 0.75
C MET A 438 30.54 -9.94 1.32
N GLY A 439 30.97 -10.84 2.22
CA GLY A 439 32.26 -10.72 2.92
C GLY A 439 32.35 -9.48 3.81
N TYR A 440 31.22 -9.00 4.32
CA TYR A 440 31.16 -7.83 5.18
C TYR A 440 31.52 -8.18 6.62
N VAL A 441 32.52 -7.51 7.15
CA VAL A 441 32.94 -7.62 8.56
C VAL A 441 32.57 -6.34 9.27
N ARG A 442 31.82 -6.46 10.38
CA ARG A 442 31.43 -5.31 11.22
C ARG A 442 32.61 -4.70 11.96
#